data_19f0ff7b1f679fa78ca06d4b25d6af49
#
_entry.id   19f0ff7b1f679fa78ca06d4b25d6af49
#
_cell.length_a   1.000
_cell.length_b   1.000
_cell.length_c   1.000
_cell.angle_alpha   90.00
_cell.angle_beta   90.00
_cell.angle_gamma   90.00
#
_symmetry.space_group_name_H-M   'P 1'
#
loop_
_entity.id
_entity.type
_entity.pdbx_description
1 polymer ?
#
loop_
_entity_poly.entity_id
_entity_poly.type
_entity_poly.pdbx_seq_one_letter_code
_entity_poly.pdbx_strand_id
1 'polypeptide(L)'
;AADRAPGEVRLYDFKQAGRAIRSRLPGLDALNERFVRNFRTGLFNLLRRAPELTYRGTDVLRFDEYANALPMPASVTRVHMAPLKGTALVVYEPRLVFSTVENFFGGAGRLPTRIDNREFTPTEQRVIQLMLKQTLADLAEAWTPLAPVALSVLPPDPNLATADLMDGRDYIAVSRFSVALEGGGGDLHLAMPYKMLEPVREQLEVSSKRPCLLYTSPSPR
;
A
#
# COMPACT_ATOMS: atom_id res chain seq x y z
N ALA A 1 -7.94 -2.01 54.92
CA ALA A 1 -6.71 -1.48 54.37
C ALA A 1 -6.07 -2.60 53.51
N ALA A 2 -6.25 -2.57 52.19
CA ALA A 2 -5.62 -3.51 51.26
C ALA A 2 -4.52 -2.76 50.56
N ASP A 3 -3.32 -3.25 50.77
CA ASP A 3 -2.05 -2.83 50.27
C ASP A 3 -2.01 -3.05 48.74
N ARG A 4 -1.86 -1.97 47.94
CA ARG A 4 -1.62 -2.05 46.51
C ARG A 4 -0.12 -2.01 46.29
N ALA A 5 0.46 -3.12 45.87
CA ALA A 5 1.81 -3.22 45.42
C ALA A 5 2.07 -2.31 44.20
N PRO A 6 3.25 -1.63 44.14
CA PRO A 6 3.61 -0.75 43.00
C PRO A 6 3.92 -1.55 41.76
N GLY A 7 3.50 -0.98 40.63
CA GLY A 7 3.42 -1.52 39.30
C GLY A 7 4.63 -2.35 38.83
N GLU A 8 4.32 -3.54 38.44
CA GLU A 8 5.16 -4.41 37.65
C GLU A 8 5.41 -3.76 36.28
N VAL A 9 6.63 -3.25 36.06
CA VAL A 9 7.08 -2.80 34.75
C VAL A 9 7.15 -4.04 33.86
N ARG A 10 6.13 -4.29 33.07
CA ARG A 10 6.19 -5.30 32.02
C ARG A 10 7.26 -4.86 31.02
N LEU A 11 8.41 -5.52 31.07
CA LEU A 11 9.40 -5.48 30.00
C LEU A 11 8.70 -5.93 28.71
N TYR A 12 8.44 -4.98 27.82
CA TYR A 12 7.85 -5.23 26.51
C TYR A 12 8.89 -6.01 25.68
N ASP A 13 8.67 -7.30 25.54
CA ASP A 13 9.54 -8.17 24.75
C ASP A 13 9.32 -7.91 23.26
N PHE A 14 10.17 -7.06 22.68
CA PHE A 14 10.14 -6.69 21.26
C PHE A 14 10.26 -7.90 20.29
N LYS A 15 10.81 -9.03 20.75
CA LYS A 15 10.85 -10.26 19.94
C LYS A 15 9.50 -10.96 19.88
N GLN A 16 8.67 -10.83 20.91
CA GLN A 16 7.29 -11.31 20.90
C GLN A 16 6.36 -10.35 20.15
N ALA A 17 6.63 -9.04 20.22
CA ALA A 17 5.91 -8.04 19.40
C ALA A 17 6.07 -8.31 17.91
N GLY A 18 7.26 -8.65 17.42
CA GLY A 18 7.48 -9.02 16.01
C GLY A 18 6.74 -10.30 15.59
N ARG A 19 6.41 -11.21 16.52
CA ARG A 19 5.55 -12.38 16.27
C ARG A 19 4.06 -12.05 16.39
N ALA A 20 3.66 -11.18 17.31
CA ALA A 20 2.27 -10.73 17.49
C ALA A 20 1.82 -9.78 16.37
N ILE A 21 2.75 -8.99 15.81
CA ILE A 21 2.52 -8.08 14.68
C ILE A 21 2.30 -8.86 13.36
N ARG A 22 2.67 -10.14 13.29
CA ARG A 22 2.25 -11.05 12.20
C ARG A 22 0.78 -11.46 12.27
N SER A 23 -0.03 -10.87 13.17
CA SER A 23 -1.48 -11.05 13.10
C SER A 23 -1.93 -10.51 11.74
N ARG A 24 -2.38 -11.42 10.87
CA ARG A 24 -3.02 -11.06 9.61
C ARG A 24 -4.10 -10.04 9.95
N LEU A 25 -4.10 -8.95 9.22
CA LEU A 25 -5.18 -7.96 9.25
C LEU A 25 -6.14 -8.28 8.09
N PRO A 26 -7.06 -9.24 8.26
CA PRO A 26 -7.87 -9.75 7.15
C PRO A 26 -8.75 -8.69 6.53
N GLY A 27 -9.14 -7.66 7.32
CA GLY A 27 -9.85 -6.51 6.80
C GLY A 27 -8.98 -5.66 5.86
N LEU A 28 -7.68 -5.54 6.15
CA LEU A 28 -6.74 -4.86 5.27
C LEU A 28 -6.55 -5.63 3.96
N ASP A 29 -6.48 -6.96 4.04
CA ASP A 29 -6.42 -7.81 2.84
C ASP A 29 -7.67 -7.61 1.96
N ALA A 30 -8.87 -7.58 2.56
CA ALA A 30 -10.11 -7.33 1.82
C ALA A 30 -10.16 -5.94 1.17
N LEU A 31 -9.64 -4.91 1.85
CA LEU A 31 -9.51 -3.56 1.30
C LEU A 31 -8.52 -3.52 0.13
N ASN A 32 -7.40 -4.21 0.26
CA ASN A 32 -6.38 -4.31 -0.79
C ASN A 32 -6.90 -5.06 -2.02
N GLU A 33 -7.66 -6.13 -1.84
CA GLU A 33 -8.32 -6.82 -2.96
C GLU A 33 -9.37 -5.93 -3.64
N ARG A 34 -10.11 -5.12 -2.87
CA ARG A 34 -11.02 -4.12 -3.45
C ARG A 34 -10.25 -3.05 -4.22
N PHE A 35 -9.14 -2.56 -3.67
CA PHE A 35 -8.26 -1.63 -4.37
C PHE A 35 -7.77 -2.21 -5.70
N VAL A 36 -7.34 -3.47 -5.74
CA VAL A 36 -6.92 -4.13 -6.99
C VAL A 36 -8.02 -4.11 -8.05
N ARG A 37 -9.27 -4.37 -7.67
CA ARG A 37 -10.40 -4.34 -8.62
C ARG A 37 -10.64 -2.94 -9.18
N ASN A 38 -10.63 -1.91 -8.32
CA ASN A 38 -10.82 -0.52 -8.72
C ASN A 38 -9.66 -0.06 -9.61
N PHE A 39 -8.42 -0.27 -9.13
CA PHE A 39 -7.21 0.19 -9.81
C PHE A 39 -6.99 -0.48 -11.17
N ARG A 40 -7.43 -1.73 -11.34
CA ARG A 40 -7.44 -2.38 -12.66
C ARG A 40 -8.26 -1.56 -13.67
N THR A 41 -9.44 -1.11 -13.29
CA THR A 41 -10.30 -0.29 -14.14
C THR A 41 -9.69 1.10 -14.37
N GLY A 42 -9.19 1.72 -13.31
CA GLY A 42 -8.52 3.03 -13.37
C GLY A 42 -7.31 3.02 -14.30
N LEU A 43 -6.46 2.00 -14.16
CA LEU A 43 -5.26 1.85 -14.98
C LEU A 43 -5.59 1.52 -16.44
N PHE A 44 -6.64 0.70 -16.69
CA PHE A 44 -7.16 0.48 -18.04
C PHE A 44 -7.61 1.79 -18.69
N ASN A 45 -8.33 2.64 -17.98
CA ASN A 45 -8.78 3.93 -18.50
C ASN A 45 -7.60 4.86 -18.81
N LEU A 46 -6.54 4.80 -18.02
CA LEU A 46 -5.33 5.60 -18.20
C LEU A 46 -4.51 5.13 -19.40
N LEU A 47 -4.28 3.82 -19.52
CA LEU A 47 -3.35 3.23 -20.49
C LEU A 47 -4.06 2.73 -21.77
N ARG A 48 -5.39 2.58 -21.75
CA ARG A 48 -6.19 1.94 -22.82
C ARG A 48 -5.73 0.53 -23.16
N ARG A 49 -5.15 -0.14 -22.19
CA ARG A 49 -4.66 -1.54 -22.24
C ARG A 49 -5.07 -2.26 -20.97
N ALA A 50 -5.37 -3.54 -21.07
CA ALA A 50 -5.80 -4.34 -19.93
C ALA A 50 -4.61 -4.71 -19.05
N PRO A 51 -4.50 -4.17 -17.81
CA PRO A 51 -3.46 -4.57 -16.87
C PRO A 51 -3.91 -5.84 -16.12
N GLU A 52 -2.95 -6.69 -15.78
CA GLU A 52 -3.17 -7.73 -14.78
C GLU A 52 -2.62 -7.26 -13.43
N LEU A 53 -3.49 -7.21 -12.43
CA LEU A 53 -3.15 -6.80 -11.08
C LEU A 53 -3.37 -7.94 -10.12
N THR A 54 -2.39 -8.18 -9.27
CA THR A 54 -2.45 -9.21 -8.23
C THR A 54 -1.98 -8.63 -6.90
N TYR A 55 -2.79 -8.78 -5.85
CA TYR A 55 -2.36 -8.53 -4.49
C TYR A 55 -1.48 -9.67 -3.99
N ARG A 56 -0.28 -9.36 -3.53
CA ARG A 56 0.72 -10.33 -3.06
C ARG A 56 0.69 -10.56 -1.56
N GLY A 57 -0.05 -9.76 -0.83
CA GLY A 57 -0.16 -9.80 0.62
C GLY A 57 0.41 -8.56 1.29
N THR A 58 0.21 -8.51 2.61
CA THR A 58 0.77 -7.46 3.47
C THR A 58 1.78 -8.07 4.43
N ASP A 59 3.00 -7.54 4.41
CA ASP A 59 4.05 -7.88 5.36
C ASP A 59 4.22 -6.77 6.38
N VAL A 60 4.53 -7.14 7.62
CA VAL A 60 4.90 -6.18 8.66
C VAL A 60 6.38 -6.33 8.95
N LEU A 61 7.15 -5.28 8.71
CA LEU A 61 8.59 -5.24 8.86
C LEU A 61 9.03 -3.87 9.36
N ARG A 62 10.31 -3.74 9.71
CA ARG A 62 10.88 -2.44 10.11
C ARG A 62 11.08 -1.55 8.88
N PHE A 63 10.94 -0.24 9.10
CA PHE A 63 11.09 0.70 7.98
C PHE A 63 12.51 0.71 7.40
N ASP A 64 13.55 0.58 8.25
CA ASP A 64 14.94 0.50 7.78
C ASP A 64 15.20 -0.72 6.89
N GLU A 65 14.64 -1.89 7.22
CA GLU A 65 14.73 -3.10 6.40
C GLU A 65 14.04 -2.90 5.04
N TYR A 66 12.88 -2.26 5.04
CA TYR A 66 12.12 -1.97 3.82
C TYR A 66 12.84 -0.96 2.92
N ALA A 67 13.30 0.16 3.50
CA ALA A 67 13.97 1.22 2.75
C ALA A 67 15.25 0.72 2.06
N ASN A 68 16.02 -0.12 2.75
CA ASN A 68 17.25 -0.71 2.20
C ASN A 68 17.00 -1.77 1.11
N ALA A 69 15.81 -2.40 1.12
CA ALA A 69 15.43 -3.42 0.13
C ALA A 69 14.80 -2.83 -1.14
N LEU A 70 14.47 -1.53 -1.16
CA LEU A 70 13.84 -0.90 -2.32
C LEU A 70 14.82 -0.82 -3.50
N PRO A 71 14.39 -1.27 -4.70
CA PRO A 71 15.19 -1.09 -5.90
C PRO A 71 15.24 0.39 -6.29
N MET A 72 16.42 0.90 -6.58
CA MET A 72 16.61 2.29 -7.02
C MET A 72 16.71 2.38 -8.57
N PRO A 73 16.21 3.47 -9.17
CA PRO A 73 15.46 4.59 -8.58
C PRO A 73 13.98 4.22 -8.35
N ALA A 74 13.48 4.25 -7.12
CA ALA A 74 12.06 4.08 -6.84
C ALA A 74 11.33 5.44 -6.83
N SER A 75 10.09 5.46 -7.29
CA SER A 75 9.23 6.63 -7.10
C SER A 75 8.51 6.51 -5.76
N VAL A 76 8.92 7.30 -4.78
CA VAL A 76 8.36 7.29 -3.43
C VAL A 76 7.57 8.57 -3.21
N THR A 77 6.29 8.43 -2.90
CA THR A 77 5.38 9.56 -2.63
C THR A 77 4.81 9.45 -1.23
N ARG A 78 4.94 10.54 -0.46
CA ARG A 78 4.34 10.67 0.86
C ARG A 78 2.88 11.07 0.74
N VAL A 79 2.00 10.37 1.44
CA VAL A 79 0.55 10.58 1.39
C VAL A 79 0.00 10.71 2.80
N HIS A 80 -0.71 11.79 3.06
CA HIS A 80 -1.52 11.92 4.26
C HIS A 80 -2.90 11.31 4.04
N MET A 81 -3.39 10.54 5.01
CA MET A 81 -4.64 9.77 4.95
C MET A 81 -5.59 10.19 6.07
N ALA A 82 -6.25 11.36 5.96
CA ALA A 82 -7.19 11.79 6.99
C ALA A 82 -8.43 10.86 7.05
N PRO A 83 -8.95 10.52 8.25
CA PRO A 83 -8.58 11.03 9.56
C PRO A 83 -7.45 10.26 10.27
N LEU A 84 -6.81 9.29 9.61
CA LEU A 84 -5.72 8.53 10.21
C LEU A 84 -4.51 9.44 10.45
N LYS A 85 -3.85 9.24 11.60
CA LYS A 85 -2.68 10.03 11.97
C LYS A 85 -1.42 9.34 11.50
N GLY A 86 -0.65 10.02 10.64
CA GLY A 86 0.60 9.50 10.11
C GLY A 86 0.74 9.77 8.60
N THR A 87 1.85 9.35 8.05
CA THR A 87 2.17 9.47 6.63
C THR A 87 2.34 8.09 6.05
N ALA A 88 1.54 7.75 5.06
CA ALA A 88 1.69 6.56 4.25
C ALA A 88 2.64 6.83 3.07
N LEU A 89 3.22 5.79 2.51
CA LEU A 89 4.03 5.86 1.30
C LEU A 89 3.37 5.07 0.18
N VAL A 90 3.29 5.69 -0.98
CA VAL A 90 3.00 5.04 -2.26
C VAL A 90 4.32 4.91 -3.00
N VAL A 91 4.71 3.69 -3.33
CA VAL A 91 6.01 3.41 -3.94
C VAL A 91 5.80 2.65 -5.24
N TYR A 92 6.34 3.17 -6.33
CA TYR A 92 6.41 2.47 -7.61
C TYR A 92 7.83 2.03 -7.87
N GLU A 93 8.01 0.75 -8.12
CA GLU A 93 9.29 0.22 -8.56
C GLU A 93 9.68 0.74 -9.94
N PRO A 94 10.99 0.85 -10.24
CA PRO A 94 11.46 1.38 -11.52
C PRO A 94 10.86 0.65 -12.73
N ARG A 95 10.75 -0.68 -12.63
CA ARG A 95 10.19 -1.52 -13.70
C ARG A 95 8.74 -1.13 -14.01
N LEU A 96 7.93 -0.89 -12.97
CA LEU A 96 6.54 -0.47 -13.14
C LEU A 96 6.47 0.90 -13.81
N VAL A 97 7.30 1.85 -13.36
CA VAL A 97 7.34 3.20 -13.94
C VAL A 97 7.66 3.14 -15.43
N PHE A 98 8.78 2.49 -15.81
CA PHE A 98 9.18 2.42 -17.21
C PHE A 98 8.17 1.66 -18.08
N SER A 99 7.63 0.54 -17.62
CA SER A 99 6.58 -0.19 -18.32
C SER A 99 5.30 0.63 -18.48
N THR A 100 4.93 1.42 -17.46
CA THR A 100 3.76 2.31 -17.54
C THR A 100 3.99 3.43 -18.54
N VAL A 101 5.17 4.04 -18.54
CA VAL A 101 5.56 5.10 -19.51
C VAL A 101 5.52 4.57 -20.94
N GLU A 102 6.11 3.40 -21.18
CA GLU A 102 6.11 2.76 -22.50
C GLU A 102 4.69 2.49 -22.98
N ASN A 103 3.84 1.89 -22.13
CA ASN A 103 2.44 1.61 -22.47
C ASN A 103 1.63 2.91 -22.68
N PHE A 104 1.89 3.96 -21.90
CA PHE A 104 1.22 5.25 -22.03
C PHE A 104 1.45 5.90 -23.39
N PHE A 105 2.66 5.75 -23.94
CA PHE A 105 3.00 6.24 -25.29
C PHE A 105 2.75 5.23 -26.42
N GLY A 106 2.05 4.13 -26.13
CA GLY A 106 1.66 3.15 -27.15
C GLY A 106 2.76 2.15 -27.53
N GLY A 107 3.84 2.08 -26.78
CA GLY A 107 4.88 1.07 -26.94
C GLY A 107 4.33 -0.35 -26.73
N ALA A 108 4.88 -1.32 -27.45
CA ALA A 108 4.43 -2.72 -27.42
C ALA A 108 5.35 -3.62 -26.56
N GLY A 109 6.16 -3.04 -25.67
CA GLY A 109 7.08 -3.81 -24.82
C GLY A 109 8.17 -4.56 -25.58
N ARG A 110 8.48 -4.13 -26.81
CA ARG A 110 9.45 -4.82 -27.67
C ARG A 110 10.90 -4.50 -27.34
N LEU A 111 11.12 -3.44 -26.59
CA LEU A 111 12.46 -3.05 -26.15
C LEU A 111 12.67 -3.51 -24.71
N PRO A 112 13.78 -4.18 -24.39
CA PRO A 112 14.11 -4.49 -23.02
C PRO A 112 14.21 -3.17 -22.25
N THR A 113 13.33 -2.97 -21.26
CA THR A 113 13.35 -1.77 -20.43
C THR A 113 14.69 -1.71 -19.69
N ARG A 114 15.59 -0.89 -20.20
CA ARG A 114 16.88 -0.65 -19.55
C ARG A 114 16.58 0.17 -18.29
N ILE A 115 16.75 -0.44 -17.15
CA ILE A 115 16.65 0.26 -15.86
C ILE A 115 17.98 0.97 -15.68
N ASP A 116 18.04 2.21 -16.14
CA ASP A 116 19.16 3.08 -15.85
C ASP A 116 19.01 3.58 -14.41
N ASN A 117 20.10 3.52 -13.65
CA ASN A 117 20.14 4.04 -12.28
C ASN A 117 20.25 5.58 -12.30
N ARG A 118 19.26 6.25 -12.90
CA ARG A 118 19.15 7.69 -13.07
C ARG A 118 17.82 8.20 -12.49
N GLU A 119 17.75 9.47 -12.20
CA GLU A 119 16.49 10.11 -11.85
C GLU A 119 15.45 10.05 -12.99
N PHE A 120 14.18 10.07 -12.64
CA PHE A 120 13.10 10.09 -13.62
C PHE A 120 13.07 11.43 -14.35
N THR A 121 12.94 11.38 -15.66
CA THR A 121 12.79 12.56 -16.52
C THR A 121 11.47 13.28 -16.23
N PRO A 122 11.32 14.57 -16.62
CA PRO A 122 10.05 15.30 -16.44
C PRO A 122 8.85 14.60 -17.09
N THR A 123 9.04 13.92 -18.22
CA THR A 123 8.00 13.15 -18.89
C THR A 123 7.59 11.92 -18.07
N GLU A 124 8.55 11.17 -17.56
CA GLU A 124 8.30 10.03 -16.67
C GLU A 124 7.62 10.48 -15.38
N GLN A 125 8.08 11.58 -14.78
CA GLN A 125 7.44 12.18 -13.60
C GLN A 125 5.98 12.57 -13.87
N ARG A 126 5.66 13.08 -15.07
CA ARG A 126 4.28 13.40 -15.44
C ARG A 126 3.40 12.16 -15.50
N VAL A 127 3.89 11.07 -16.06
CA VAL A 127 3.16 9.79 -16.09
C VAL A 127 2.99 9.22 -14.69
N ILE A 128 4.03 9.29 -13.84
CA ILE A 128 3.97 8.91 -12.42
C ILE A 128 2.84 9.68 -11.71
N GLN A 129 2.74 11.00 -11.93
CA GLN A 129 1.69 11.81 -11.31
C GLN A 129 0.29 11.42 -11.76
N LEU A 130 0.10 11.08 -13.04
CA LEU A 130 -1.20 10.60 -13.55
C LEU A 130 -1.57 9.26 -12.90
N MET A 131 -0.62 8.33 -12.83
CA MET A 131 -0.81 7.03 -12.18
C MET A 131 -1.09 7.20 -10.68
N LEU A 132 -0.36 8.11 -10.00
CA LEU A 132 -0.56 8.41 -8.59
C LEU A 132 -1.96 8.97 -8.32
N LYS A 133 -2.42 9.92 -9.14
CA LYS A 133 -3.77 10.46 -9.02
C LYS A 133 -4.82 9.36 -9.09
N GLN A 134 -4.67 8.42 -10.02
CA GLN A 134 -5.58 7.28 -10.16
C GLN A 134 -5.47 6.35 -8.96
N THR A 135 -4.23 6.01 -8.53
CA THR A 135 -3.99 5.17 -7.34
C THR A 135 -4.69 5.72 -6.11
N LEU A 136 -4.57 7.04 -5.86
CA LEU A 136 -5.18 7.66 -4.68
C LEU A 136 -6.71 7.67 -4.76
N ALA A 137 -7.29 7.92 -5.92
CA ALA A 137 -8.74 7.89 -6.12
C ALA A 137 -9.30 6.47 -5.84
N ASP A 138 -8.69 5.45 -6.42
CA ASP A 138 -9.12 4.06 -6.28
C ASP A 138 -8.89 3.52 -4.86
N LEU A 139 -7.81 3.99 -4.19
CA LEU A 139 -7.53 3.66 -2.81
C LEU A 139 -8.57 4.28 -1.86
N ALA A 140 -8.90 5.55 -2.04
CA ALA A 140 -9.93 6.21 -1.24
C ALA A 140 -11.28 5.51 -1.38
N GLU A 141 -11.67 5.13 -2.59
CA GLU A 141 -12.89 4.36 -2.84
C GLU A 141 -12.84 2.97 -2.20
N ALA A 142 -11.69 2.30 -2.24
CA ALA A 142 -11.52 0.99 -1.62
C ALA A 142 -11.70 1.04 -0.10
N TRP A 143 -11.28 2.13 0.54
CA TRP A 143 -11.38 2.32 2.00
C TRP A 143 -12.77 2.75 2.49
N THR A 144 -13.64 3.22 1.60
CA THR A 144 -14.99 3.72 1.96
C THR A 144 -15.79 2.79 2.89
N PRO A 145 -15.76 1.43 2.75
CA PRO A 145 -16.54 0.56 3.62
C PRO A 145 -16.05 0.49 5.06
N LEU A 146 -14.76 0.79 5.28
CA LEU A 146 -14.17 0.81 6.62
C LEU A 146 -14.31 2.19 7.25
N ALA A 147 -13.78 3.19 6.57
CA ALA A 147 -13.86 4.60 6.92
C ALA A 147 -13.63 5.44 5.66
N PRO A 148 -14.40 6.52 5.45
CA PRO A 148 -14.08 7.45 4.38
C PRO A 148 -12.73 8.12 4.67
N VAL A 149 -11.78 7.97 3.75
CA VAL A 149 -10.45 8.58 3.86
C VAL A 149 -10.25 9.65 2.82
N ALA A 150 -9.68 10.78 3.23
CA ALA A 150 -9.23 11.83 2.33
C ALA A 150 -7.71 11.70 2.17
N LEU A 151 -7.26 11.46 0.94
CA LEU A 151 -5.87 11.29 0.60
C LEU A 151 -5.30 12.58 0.00
N SER A 152 -4.17 13.04 0.54
CA SER A 152 -3.46 14.19 0.01
C SER A 152 -1.97 13.92 -0.09
N VAL A 153 -1.38 14.33 -1.21
CA VAL A 153 0.06 14.21 -1.46
C VAL A 153 0.78 15.29 -0.67
N LEU A 154 1.78 14.88 0.10
CA LEU A 154 2.67 15.82 0.78
C LEU A 154 3.75 16.31 -0.22
N PRO A 155 4.16 17.58 -0.12
CA PRO A 155 5.19 18.12 -1.01
C PRO A 155 6.48 17.31 -0.90
N PRO A 156 7.21 17.09 -2.01
CA PRO A 156 8.50 16.46 -1.97
C PRO A 156 9.47 17.31 -1.15
N ASP A 157 10.28 16.67 -0.34
CA ASP A 157 11.37 17.33 0.38
C ASP A 157 12.69 16.86 -0.26
N PRO A 158 13.40 17.74 -0.98
CA PRO A 158 14.63 17.36 -1.67
C PRO A 158 15.77 17.00 -0.72
N ASN A 159 15.67 17.39 0.55
CA ASN A 159 16.68 17.08 1.55
C ASN A 159 16.41 15.78 2.31
N LEU A 160 15.26 15.14 2.05
CA LEU A 160 14.84 13.96 2.78
C LEU A 160 15.11 12.71 1.94
N ALA A 161 16.10 11.93 2.32
CA ALA A 161 16.33 10.62 1.71
C ALA A 161 15.19 9.64 2.05
N THR A 162 15.00 8.60 1.24
CA THR A 162 13.95 7.60 1.48
C THR A 162 14.07 6.99 2.87
N ALA A 163 15.31 6.78 3.36
CA ALA A 163 15.58 6.24 4.69
C ALA A 163 15.11 7.15 5.84
N ASP A 164 14.99 8.46 5.60
CA ASP A 164 14.64 9.46 6.61
C ASP A 164 13.14 9.82 6.61
N LEU A 165 12.34 9.19 5.73
CA LEU A 165 10.91 9.48 5.63
C LEU A 165 10.11 9.07 6.87
N MET A 166 10.63 8.10 7.64
CA MET A 166 10.06 7.57 8.88
C MET A 166 11.18 7.18 9.83
N ASP A 167 10.87 6.99 11.13
CA ASP A 167 11.85 6.38 12.06
C ASP A 167 12.14 4.95 11.58
N GLY A 168 13.41 4.66 11.33
CA GLY A 168 13.87 3.35 10.85
C GLY A 168 13.46 2.18 11.77
N ARG A 169 13.22 2.45 13.05
CA ARG A 169 12.79 1.47 14.06
C ARG A 169 11.28 1.21 14.05
N ASP A 170 10.49 2.08 13.40
CA ASP A 170 9.04 1.93 13.34
C ASP A 170 8.67 0.73 12.46
N TYR A 171 7.67 -0.01 12.91
CA TYR A 171 7.07 -1.07 12.12
C TYR A 171 6.10 -0.48 11.11
N ILE A 172 6.16 -0.98 9.90
CA ILE A 172 5.28 -0.61 8.79
C ILE A 172 4.57 -1.85 8.24
N ALA A 173 3.32 -1.66 7.84
CA ALA A 173 2.58 -2.64 7.05
C ALA A 173 2.78 -2.30 5.57
N VAL A 174 3.41 -3.20 4.83
CA VAL A 174 3.69 -3.05 3.39
C VAL A 174 2.80 -3.98 2.61
N SER A 175 1.80 -3.43 1.94
CA SER A 175 0.95 -4.16 0.99
C SER A 175 1.59 -4.11 -0.39
N ARG A 176 1.82 -5.29 -1.00
CA ARG A 176 2.47 -5.40 -2.32
C ARG A 176 1.47 -5.80 -3.38
N PHE A 177 1.54 -5.12 -4.52
CA PHE A 177 0.70 -5.36 -5.69
C PHE A 177 1.58 -5.53 -6.90
N SER A 178 1.44 -6.66 -7.58
CA SER A 178 2.11 -6.90 -8.84
C SER A 178 1.22 -6.41 -9.98
N VAL A 179 1.78 -5.59 -10.84
CA VAL A 179 1.12 -5.03 -12.01
C VAL A 179 1.84 -5.54 -13.25
N ALA A 180 1.17 -6.38 -14.03
CA ALA A 180 1.67 -6.82 -15.32
C ALA A 180 0.99 -6.03 -16.44
N LEU A 181 1.81 -5.49 -17.34
CA LEU A 181 1.42 -4.73 -18.52
C LEU A 181 1.97 -5.43 -19.76
N GLU A 182 1.49 -5.03 -20.94
CA GLU A 182 2.04 -5.55 -22.18
C GLU A 182 3.54 -5.21 -22.28
N GLY A 183 4.35 -6.25 -22.41
CA GLY A 183 5.82 -6.15 -22.51
C GLY A 183 6.56 -5.94 -21.20
N GLY A 184 5.90 -5.92 -20.06
CA GLY A 184 6.57 -5.78 -18.78
C GLY A 184 5.63 -5.56 -17.60
N GLY A 185 6.17 -4.96 -16.55
CA GLY A 185 5.43 -4.68 -15.32
C GLY A 185 6.38 -4.45 -14.16
N GLY A 186 5.83 -4.44 -12.97
CA GLY A 186 6.58 -4.27 -11.72
C GLY A 186 5.65 -4.16 -10.53
N ASP A 187 6.20 -3.80 -9.39
CA ASP A 187 5.42 -3.78 -8.17
C ASP A 187 5.08 -2.35 -7.71
N LEU A 188 3.86 -2.23 -7.19
CA LEU A 188 3.37 -1.09 -6.43
C LEU A 188 3.32 -1.49 -4.97
N HIS A 189 3.86 -0.64 -4.09
CA HIS A 189 3.77 -0.84 -2.65
C HIS A 189 2.96 0.27 -1.99
N LEU A 190 2.11 -0.11 -1.03
CA LEU A 190 1.50 0.80 -0.07
C LEU A 190 2.11 0.48 1.30
N ALA A 191 2.93 1.39 1.81
CA ALA A 191 3.55 1.25 3.11
C ALA A 191 2.91 2.22 4.11
N MET A 192 2.36 1.67 5.19
CA MET A 192 1.67 2.42 6.23
C MET A 192 2.31 2.14 7.59
N PRO A 193 2.67 3.17 8.38
CA PRO A 193 3.09 2.95 9.76
C PRO A 193 2.06 2.12 10.52
N TYR A 194 2.50 1.10 11.24
CA TYR A 194 1.58 0.23 11.97
C TYR A 194 0.73 1.02 12.99
N LYS A 195 1.34 2.02 13.63
CA LYS A 195 0.67 2.97 14.52
C LYS A 195 -0.50 3.71 13.86
N MET A 196 -0.43 3.93 12.55
CA MET A 196 -1.49 4.59 11.77
C MET A 196 -2.73 3.70 11.66
N LEU A 197 -2.58 2.39 11.71
CA LEU A 197 -3.67 1.41 11.60
C LEU A 197 -4.32 1.09 12.95
N GLU A 198 -3.69 1.45 14.08
CA GLU A 198 -4.22 1.17 15.42
C GLU A 198 -5.67 1.65 15.64
N PRO A 199 -6.07 2.88 15.23
CA PRO A 199 -7.43 3.36 15.46
C PRO A 199 -8.51 2.56 14.72
N VAL A 200 -8.16 1.89 13.63
CA VAL A 200 -9.07 1.09 12.80
C VAL A 200 -8.84 -0.41 12.93
N ARG A 201 -7.92 -0.82 13.81
CA ARG A 201 -7.49 -2.21 13.98
C ARG A 201 -8.64 -3.15 14.29
N GLU A 202 -9.49 -2.80 15.26
CA GLU A 202 -10.64 -3.62 15.63
C GLU A 202 -11.57 -3.85 14.43
N GLN A 203 -11.80 -2.83 13.62
CA GLN A 203 -12.63 -2.92 12.42
C GLN A 203 -11.96 -3.80 11.35
N LEU A 204 -10.63 -3.71 11.22
CA LEU A 204 -9.85 -4.56 10.33
C LEU A 204 -9.83 -6.04 10.75
N GLU A 205 -9.89 -6.32 12.06
CA GLU A 205 -9.98 -7.68 12.60
C GLU A 205 -11.40 -8.27 12.45
N VAL A 206 -12.45 -7.46 12.61
CA VAL A 206 -13.85 -7.90 12.56
C VAL A 206 -14.37 -8.07 11.13
N SER A 207 -13.85 -7.33 10.17
CA SER A 207 -14.30 -7.40 8.76
C SER A 207 -14.16 -8.79 8.13
N SER A 208 -13.36 -9.68 8.72
CA SER A 208 -13.22 -11.08 8.28
C SER A 208 -14.34 -12.01 8.77
N LYS A 209 -15.18 -11.54 9.70
CA LYS A 209 -16.22 -12.36 10.38
C LYS A 209 -17.65 -12.03 9.94
N ARG A 210 -17.88 -11.50 8.73
CA ARG A 210 -19.27 -11.47 8.23
C ARG A 210 -19.68 -12.91 7.92
N PRO A 211 -20.56 -13.54 8.74
CA PRO A 211 -21.09 -14.83 8.38
C PRO A 211 -21.87 -14.65 7.09
N CYS A 212 -21.60 -15.50 6.13
CA CYS A 212 -22.45 -15.70 4.98
C CYS A 212 -23.85 -16.03 5.54
N LEU A 213 -24.77 -15.09 5.48
CA LEU A 213 -26.18 -15.35 5.78
C LEU A 213 -26.65 -16.31 4.69
N LEU A 214 -26.56 -17.60 4.97
CA LEU A 214 -27.29 -18.61 4.24
C LEU A 214 -28.77 -18.22 4.29
N TYR A 215 -29.28 -17.76 3.17
CA TYR A 215 -30.70 -17.61 2.92
C TYR A 215 -31.33 -19.01 3.03
N THR A 216 -31.79 -19.39 4.20
CA THR A 216 -32.73 -20.49 4.36
C THR A 216 -34.08 -19.97 3.89
N SER A 217 -34.37 -20.21 2.63
CA SER A 217 -35.72 -20.03 2.08
C SER A 217 -36.68 -20.99 2.79
N PRO A 218 -37.74 -20.52 3.46
CA PRO A 218 -38.75 -21.43 3.96
C PRO A 218 -39.49 -22.05 2.79
N SER A 219 -39.46 -23.40 2.72
CA SER A 219 -40.25 -24.17 1.77
C SER A 219 -41.74 -23.96 2.04
N PRO A 220 -42.56 -23.56 1.06
CA PRO A 220 -44.02 -23.52 1.26
C PRO A 220 -44.58 -24.95 1.32
N ARG A 221 -45.41 -25.18 2.31
CA ARG A 221 -46.32 -26.34 2.39
C ARG A 221 -47.55 -26.10 1.50
#